data_0a4c439852c37b3dcc7ba1e81ecfff74
#
_entry.id   0a4c439852c37b3dcc7ba1e81ecfff74
#
_cell.length_a   1.000
_cell.length_b   1.000
_cell.length_c   1.000
_cell.angle_alpha   90.00
_cell.angle_beta   90.00
_cell.angle_gamma   90.00
#
_symmetry.space_group_name_H-M   'P 1'
#
loop_
_entity.id
_entity.type
_entity.pdbx_description
1 polymer ?
#
loop_
_entity_poly.entity_id
_entity_poly.type
_entity_poly.pdbx_seq_one_letter_code
_entity_poly.pdbx_strand_id
1 'polypeptide(L)'
;MIKTKILALPLFFILLTSSALAIERPDYAGNSNSQEKRELAQNRLGEAKLRSCQARENSIKTRADSLQGLATNMMEKFDAITERVKEFYDTKVVPEGNTVENYDELLDDIDAKKEAVQNALDKAKDGISGFSCDGDDPKGLLTQYKEDMQAVKSALKDYRTSIKNLIVAVHTAVGEKTQEENNE
;
A
#
# COMPACT_ATOMS: atom_id res chain seq x y z
N MET A 1 37.30 -44.21 34.97
CA MET A 1 37.28 -45.58 34.43
C MET A 1 35.83 -46.06 34.46
N ILE A 2 35.11 -45.93 33.39
CA ILE A 2 33.75 -46.46 33.26
C ILE A 2 33.71 -47.26 31.96
N LYS A 3 33.54 -48.56 32.13
CA LYS A 3 33.50 -49.57 31.06
C LYS A 3 32.09 -49.58 30.45
N THR A 4 31.96 -49.18 29.19
CA THR A 4 30.70 -49.27 28.44
C THR A 4 30.61 -50.65 27.80
N LYS A 5 29.60 -51.43 28.17
CA LYS A 5 29.28 -52.73 27.58
C LYS A 5 28.42 -52.48 26.32
N ILE A 6 28.95 -52.90 25.17
CA ILE A 6 28.24 -52.93 23.89
C ILE A 6 27.37 -54.19 23.89
N LEU A 7 26.06 -54.01 23.84
CA LEU A 7 25.09 -55.11 23.69
C LEU A 7 24.77 -55.25 22.20
N ALA A 8 25.22 -56.32 21.58
CA ALA A 8 24.92 -56.66 20.19
C ALA A 8 23.53 -57.29 20.11
N LEU A 9 22.62 -56.62 19.37
CA LEU A 9 21.30 -57.15 19.02
C LEU A 9 21.35 -57.80 17.65
N PRO A 10 20.87 -59.03 17.45
CA PRO A 10 20.86 -59.67 16.14
C PRO A 10 19.71 -59.11 15.30
N LEU A 11 20.04 -58.67 14.07
CA LEU A 11 19.14 -58.20 13.05
C LEU A 11 18.38 -59.37 12.45
N PHE A 12 17.09 -59.53 12.81
CA PHE A 12 16.22 -60.57 12.23
C PHE A 12 15.65 -59.99 10.91
N PHE A 13 16.21 -60.45 9.81
CA PHE A 13 15.78 -60.10 8.47
C PHE A 13 14.57 -60.92 8.07
N ILE A 14 13.34 -60.37 8.23
CA ILE A 14 12.11 -60.99 7.74
C ILE A 14 11.96 -60.59 6.25
N LEU A 15 12.23 -61.51 5.36
CA LEU A 15 11.88 -61.42 3.93
C LEU A 15 10.37 -61.54 3.76
N LEU A 16 9.66 -60.43 3.70
CA LEU A 16 8.28 -60.38 3.24
C LEU A 16 8.30 -60.39 1.71
N THR A 17 8.03 -61.56 1.12
CA THR A 17 7.70 -61.71 -0.30
C THR A 17 6.30 -61.13 -0.52
N SER A 18 6.26 -59.85 -0.91
CA SER A 18 5.04 -59.21 -1.43
C SER A 18 4.74 -59.75 -2.81
N SER A 19 3.78 -60.64 -2.91
CA SER A 19 3.12 -60.99 -4.17
C SER A 19 2.47 -59.71 -4.72
N ALA A 20 3.11 -59.08 -5.70
CA ALA A 20 2.49 -58.01 -6.46
C ALA A 20 1.30 -58.61 -7.26
N LEU A 21 0.09 -58.47 -6.72
CA LEU A 21 -1.10 -58.58 -7.49
C LEU A 21 -1.08 -57.43 -8.50
N ALA A 22 -0.67 -57.68 -9.73
CA ALA A 22 -0.88 -56.80 -10.85
C ALA A 22 -2.40 -56.65 -11.01
N ILE A 23 -2.96 -55.62 -10.40
CA ILE A 23 -4.29 -55.14 -10.75
C ILE A 23 -4.12 -54.52 -12.13
N GLU A 24 -4.49 -55.31 -13.18
CA GLU A 24 -4.67 -54.75 -14.50
C GLU A 24 -5.68 -53.62 -14.37
N ARG A 25 -5.21 -52.38 -14.51
CA ARG A 25 -6.09 -51.23 -14.69
C ARG A 25 -6.89 -51.47 -15.97
N PRO A 26 -8.21 -51.46 -15.91
CA PRO A 26 -8.99 -51.49 -17.10
C PRO A 26 -8.61 -50.31 -18.00
N ASP A 27 -8.27 -50.56 -19.25
CA ASP A 27 -7.96 -49.57 -20.31
C ASP A 27 -9.12 -48.63 -20.63
N TYR A 28 -10.02 -48.38 -19.72
CA TYR A 28 -11.17 -47.50 -19.82
C TYR A 28 -10.83 -46.07 -19.29
N ALA A 29 -9.66 -45.59 -19.52
CA ALA A 29 -9.37 -44.18 -19.34
C ALA A 29 -9.21 -43.53 -20.73
N GLY A 30 -10.28 -43.51 -21.49
CA GLY A 30 -10.36 -42.73 -22.74
C GLY A 30 -9.96 -41.29 -22.45
N ASN A 31 -8.83 -40.86 -23.01
CA ASN A 31 -8.14 -39.61 -22.77
C ASN A 31 -8.98 -38.35 -23.15
N SER A 32 -10.05 -38.52 -23.91
CA SER A 32 -11.01 -37.48 -24.31
C SER A 32 -11.86 -36.93 -23.15
N ASN A 33 -12.26 -37.79 -22.23
CA ASN A 33 -13.18 -37.43 -21.15
C ASN A 33 -12.49 -36.67 -19.98
N SER A 34 -11.15 -36.76 -19.89
CA SER A 34 -10.39 -36.03 -18.84
C SER A 34 -10.08 -34.60 -19.24
N GLN A 35 -9.88 -34.30 -20.52
CA GLN A 35 -9.69 -32.94 -21.02
C GLN A 35 -10.98 -32.15 -20.96
N GLU A 36 -12.09 -32.71 -21.46
CA GLU A 36 -13.40 -32.08 -21.38
C GLU A 36 -13.81 -31.77 -19.92
N LYS A 37 -13.57 -32.70 -18.98
CA LYS A 37 -13.84 -32.46 -17.57
C LYS A 37 -12.97 -31.36 -16.98
N ARG A 38 -11.70 -31.23 -17.41
CA ARG A 38 -10.81 -30.14 -17.00
C ARG A 38 -11.25 -28.79 -17.53
N GLU A 39 -11.67 -28.73 -18.80
CA GLU A 39 -12.20 -27.52 -19.43
C GLU A 39 -13.48 -27.06 -18.75
N LEU A 40 -14.40 -27.97 -18.50
CA LEU A 40 -15.65 -27.69 -17.75
C LEU A 40 -15.35 -27.19 -16.33
N ALA A 41 -14.36 -27.78 -15.66
CA ALA A 41 -13.94 -27.33 -14.30
C ALA A 41 -13.30 -25.94 -14.34
N GLN A 42 -12.48 -25.65 -15.35
CA GLN A 42 -11.87 -24.32 -15.54
C GLN A 42 -12.94 -23.27 -15.85
N ASN A 43 -13.89 -23.56 -16.71
CA ASN A 43 -15.00 -22.66 -17.06
C ASN A 43 -15.86 -22.35 -15.82
N ARG A 44 -16.25 -23.38 -15.05
CA ARG A 44 -17.00 -23.19 -13.78
C ARG A 44 -16.21 -22.35 -12.76
N LEU A 45 -14.90 -22.54 -12.68
CA LEU A 45 -14.05 -21.74 -11.80
C LEU A 45 -13.98 -20.28 -12.27
N GLY A 46 -13.88 -20.04 -13.58
CA GLY A 46 -13.94 -18.72 -14.19
C GLY A 46 -15.23 -17.99 -13.86
N GLU A 47 -16.36 -18.63 -14.11
CA GLU A 47 -17.68 -18.08 -13.79
C GLU A 47 -17.89 -17.82 -12.28
N ALA A 48 -17.40 -18.69 -11.41
CA ALA A 48 -17.49 -18.50 -9.98
C ALA A 48 -16.67 -17.29 -9.50
N LYS A 49 -15.47 -17.09 -10.08
CA LYS A 49 -14.63 -15.91 -9.82
C LYS A 49 -15.30 -14.63 -10.30
N LEU A 50 -15.86 -14.64 -11.50
CA LEU A 50 -16.57 -13.49 -12.05
C LEU A 50 -17.75 -13.10 -11.17
N ARG A 51 -18.63 -14.06 -10.83
CA ARG A 51 -19.77 -13.81 -9.93
C ARG A 51 -19.33 -13.28 -8.56
N SER A 52 -18.23 -13.80 -8.01
CA SER A 52 -17.68 -13.31 -6.75
C SER A 52 -17.14 -11.88 -6.84
N CYS A 53 -16.53 -11.52 -7.97
CA CYS A 53 -16.10 -10.16 -8.25
C CYS A 53 -17.30 -9.23 -8.38
N GLN A 54 -18.26 -9.54 -9.24
CA GLN A 54 -19.46 -8.74 -9.49
C GLN A 54 -20.26 -8.47 -8.20
N ALA A 55 -20.37 -9.47 -7.33
CA ALA A 55 -21.03 -9.29 -6.02
C ALA A 55 -20.33 -8.26 -5.12
N ARG A 56 -19.07 -7.94 -5.38
CA ARG A 56 -18.24 -6.98 -4.61
C ARG A 56 -17.93 -5.69 -5.37
N GLU A 57 -18.28 -5.60 -6.63
CA GLU A 57 -17.90 -4.48 -7.50
C GLU A 57 -18.29 -3.12 -6.92
N ASN A 58 -19.53 -2.97 -6.49
CA ASN A 58 -20.00 -1.74 -5.86
C ASN A 58 -19.22 -1.41 -4.57
N SER A 59 -18.91 -2.42 -3.76
CA SER A 59 -18.12 -2.23 -2.54
C SER A 59 -16.69 -1.80 -2.84
N ILE A 60 -16.09 -2.33 -3.92
CA ILE A 60 -14.75 -1.95 -4.39
C ILE A 60 -14.76 -0.48 -4.83
N LYS A 61 -15.72 -0.07 -5.68
CA LYS A 61 -15.87 1.31 -6.14
C LYS A 61 -16.07 2.28 -4.97
N THR A 62 -17.02 1.99 -4.07
CA THR A 62 -17.27 2.82 -2.88
C THR A 62 -16.02 2.94 -1.99
N ARG A 63 -15.24 1.88 -1.86
CA ARG A 63 -14.01 1.91 -1.06
C ARG A 63 -12.91 2.73 -1.74
N ALA A 64 -12.81 2.66 -3.06
CA ALA A 64 -11.88 3.48 -3.83
C ALA A 64 -12.23 4.98 -3.65
N ASP A 65 -13.49 5.34 -3.83
CA ASP A 65 -13.98 6.71 -3.63
C ASP A 65 -13.72 7.23 -2.21
N SER A 66 -13.95 6.37 -1.21
CA SER A 66 -13.71 6.72 0.20
C SER A 66 -12.23 6.98 0.49
N LEU A 67 -11.32 6.18 -0.09
CA LEU A 67 -9.87 6.39 0.07
C LEU A 67 -9.39 7.67 -0.62
N GLN A 68 -9.91 7.97 -1.80
CA GLN A 68 -9.63 9.21 -2.52
C GLN A 68 -10.16 10.43 -1.76
N GLY A 69 -11.39 10.37 -1.26
CA GLY A 69 -11.97 11.41 -0.43
C GLY A 69 -11.17 11.66 0.86
N LEU A 70 -10.65 10.60 1.48
CA LEU A 70 -9.78 10.73 2.65
C LEU A 70 -8.47 11.45 2.33
N ALA A 71 -7.85 11.15 1.18
CA ALA A 71 -6.64 11.82 0.73
C ALA A 71 -6.89 13.31 0.44
N THR A 72 -7.99 13.65 -0.24
CA THR A 72 -8.42 15.03 -0.50
C THR A 72 -8.62 15.80 0.80
N ASN A 73 -9.35 15.24 1.76
CA ASN A 73 -9.57 15.86 3.08
C ASN A 73 -8.25 16.08 3.86
N MET A 74 -7.27 15.20 3.68
CA MET A 74 -5.94 15.39 4.29
C MET A 74 -5.20 16.57 3.66
N MET A 75 -5.24 16.71 2.33
CA MET A 75 -4.65 17.85 1.62
C MET A 75 -5.26 19.18 2.11
N GLU A 76 -6.59 19.27 2.17
CA GLU A 76 -7.31 20.48 2.65
C GLU A 76 -6.89 20.87 4.07
N LYS A 77 -6.70 19.87 4.95
CA LYS A 77 -6.21 20.12 6.31
C LYS A 77 -4.78 20.62 6.34
N PHE A 78 -3.93 20.09 5.48
CA PHE A 78 -2.54 20.52 5.36
C PHE A 78 -2.45 21.94 4.79
N ASP A 79 -3.24 22.26 3.77
CA ASP A 79 -3.38 23.62 3.25
C ASP A 79 -3.80 24.60 4.37
N ALA A 80 -4.83 24.27 5.13
CA ALA A 80 -5.29 25.10 6.24
C ALA A 80 -4.24 25.29 7.35
N ILE A 81 -3.37 24.30 7.59
CA ILE A 81 -2.24 24.45 8.51
C ILE A 81 -1.20 25.40 7.93
N THR A 82 -0.84 25.24 6.67
CA THR A 82 0.12 26.10 5.97
C THR A 82 -0.31 27.55 6.02
N GLU A 83 -1.56 27.85 5.68
CA GLU A 83 -2.10 29.22 5.72
C GLU A 83 -2.05 29.83 7.13
N ARG A 84 -2.35 29.06 8.18
CA ARG A 84 -2.23 29.56 9.56
C ARG A 84 -0.78 29.86 9.95
N VAL A 85 0.18 29.07 9.48
CA VAL A 85 1.60 29.32 9.76
C VAL A 85 2.07 30.56 9.02
N LYS A 86 1.65 30.78 7.78
CA LYS A 86 1.92 31.99 7.02
C LYS A 86 1.32 33.23 7.70
N GLU A 87 0.03 33.18 8.08
CA GLU A 87 -0.64 34.25 8.82
C GLU A 87 0.09 34.58 10.14
N PHE A 88 0.51 33.57 10.88
CA PHE A 88 1.28 33.78 12.12
C PHE A 88 2.64 34.42 11.82
N TYR A 89 3.35 33.97 10.81
CA TYR A 89 4.63 34.55 10.40
C TYR A 89 4.47 36.03 10.06
N ASP A 90 3.51 36.39 9.21
CA ASP A 90 3.29 37.76 8.72
C ASP A 90 2.79 38.70 9.82
N THR A 91 1.93 38.21 10.74
CA THR A 91 1.27 39.06 11.74
C THR A 91 1.96 39.12 13.09
N LYS A 92 2.83 38.16 13.39
CA LYS A 92 3.50 38.04 14.69
C LYS A 92 5.01 38.05 14.59
N VAL A 93 5.59 37.30 13.66
CA VAL A 93 7.03 37.09 13.60
C VAL A 93 7.74 38.25 12.91
N VAL A 94 7.29 38.64 11.72
CA VAL A 94 7.88 39.74 10.95
C VAL A 94 7.76 41.11 11.67
N PRO A 95 6.62 41.50 12.27
CA PRO A 95 6.53 42.79 12.98
C PRO A 95 7.43 42.90 14.19
N GLU A 96 7.82 41.78 14.82
CA GLU A 96 8.78 41.73 15.93
C GLU A 96 10.25 41.79 15.46
N GLY A 97 10.46 41.87 14.13
CA GLY A 97 11.80 41.96 13.51
C GLY A 97 12.47 40.58 13.38
N ASN A 98 11.75 39.51 13.53
CA ASN A 98 12.25 38.17 13.30
C ASN A 98 12.05 37.76 11.83
N THR A 99 13.00 36.98 11.30
CA THR A 99 12.94 36.48 9.91
C THR A 99 13.39 35.03 9.83
N VAL A 100 12.80 34.30 8.91
CA VAL A 100 13.25 32.96 8.53
C VAL A 100 14.07 33.10 7.25
N GLU A 101 15.35 32.74 7.27
CA GLU A 101 16.29 33.01 6.19
C GLU A 101 15.91 32.36 4.86
N ASN A 102 15.29 31.17 4.91
CA ASN A 102 14.86 30.40 3.74
C ASN A 102 13.33 30.24 3.65
N TYR A 103 12.57 31.27 4.04
CA TYR A 103 11.11 31.20 4.12
C TYR A 103 10.45 30.89 2.79
N ASP A 104 10.85 31.60 1.72
CA ASP A 104 10.28 31.41 0.39
C ASP A 104 10.59 30.01 -0.16
N GLU A 105 11.81 29.50 0.07
CA GLU A 105 12.19 28.14 -0.36
C GLU A 105 11.36 27.06 0.36
N LEU A 106 11.01 27.29 1.63
CA LEU A 106 10.11 26.38 2.38
C LEU A 106 8.68 26.40 1.83
N LEU A 107 8.21 27.57 1.38
CA LEU A 107 6.90 27.67 0.72
C LEU A 107 6.91 26.97 -0.64
N ASP A 108 7.95 27.18 -1.45
CA ASP A 108 8.12 26.53 -2.75
C ASP A 108 8.16 24.98 -2.61
N ASP A 109 8.85 24.45 -1.57
CA ASP A 109 8.85 23.02 -1.30
C ASP A 109 7.45 22.52 -0.91
N ILE A 110 6.71 23.27 -0.10
CA ILE A 110 5.32 22.94 0.26
C ILE A 110 4.44 22.86 -0.99
N ASP A 111 4.52 23.84 -1.89
CA ASP A 111 3.73 23.87 -3.12
C ASP A 111 4.10 22.71 -4.05
N ALA A 112 5.39 22.41 -4.22
CA ALA A 112 5.86 21.28 -5.00
C ALA A 112 5.38 19.93 -4.43
N LYS A 113 5.37 19.76 -3.10
CA LYS A 113 4.85 18.54 -2.46
C LYS A 113 3.34 18.42 -2.56
N LYS A 114 2.61 19.53 -2.48
CA LYS A 114 1.16 19.57 -2.72
C LYS A 114 0.81 19.13 -4.13
N GLU A 115 1.51 19.67 -5.14
CA GLU A 115 1.32 19.26 -6.54
C GLU A 115 1.62 17.77 -6.74
N ALA A 116 2.67 17.25 -6.11
CA ALA A 116 2.98 15.82 -6.17
C ALA A 116 1.86 14.93 -5.59
N VAL A 117 1.17 15.35 -4.51
CA VAL A 117 -0.01 14.65 -3.98
C VAL A 117 -1.15 14.69 -4.99
N GLN A 118 -1.42 15.86 -5.58
CA GLN A 118 -2.50 16.03 -6.56
C GLN A 118 -2.29 15.11 -7.76
N ASN A 119 -1.08 15.12 -8.34
CA ASN A 119 -0.73 14.30 -9.49
C ASN A 119 -0.86 12.80 -9.20
N ALA A 120 -0.40 12.36 -8.01
CA ALA A 120 -0.53 10.96 -7.58
C ALA A 120 -2.01 10.56 -7.37
N LEU A 121 -2.82 11.47 -6.82
CA LEU A 121 -4.24 11.23 -6.57
C LEU A 121 -5.03 11.16 -7.88
N ASP A 122 -4.75 12.06 -8.84
CA ASP A 122 -5.41 12.06 -10.14
C ASP A 122 -5.07 10.78 -10.92
N LYS A 123 -3.79 10.36 -10.90
CA LYS A 123 -3.37 9.07 -11.48
C LYS A 123 -4.14 7.90 -10.87
N ALA A 124 -4.32 7.86 -9.55
CA ALA A 124 -5.07 6.80 -8.86
C ALA A 124 -6.55 6.81 -9.24
N LYS A 125 -7.16 8.01 -9.38
CA LYS A 125 -8.55 8.17 -9.82
C LYS A 125 -8.75 7.66 -11.23
N ASP A 126 -7.89 8.09 -12.15
CA ASP A 126 -7.96 7.71 -13.56
C ASP A 126 -7.78 6.20 -13.73
N GLY A 127 -6.82 5.61 -13.00
CA GLY A 127 -6.52 4.18 -13.05
C GLY A 127 -7.67 3.27 -12.60
N ILE A 128 -8.57 3.73 -11.71
CA ILE A 128 -9.69 2.93 -11.21
C ILE A 128 -11.05 3.31 -11.83
N SER A 129 -11.13 4.43 -12.54
CA SER A 129 -12.40 4.98 -13.06
C SER A 129 -13.15 3.99 -13.96
N GLY A 130 -12.44 3.19 -14.75
CA GLY A 130 -12.98 2.18 -15.65
C GLY A 130 -13.11 0.78 -15.03
N PHE A 131 -12.99 0.63 -13.71
CA PHE A 131 -13.05 -0.69 -13.09
C PHE A 131 -14.38 -1.37 -13.29
N SER A 132 -14.33 -2.57 -13.89
CA SER A 132 -15.43 -3.52 -14.04
C SER A 132 -14.91 -4.94 -13.90
N CYS A 133 -15.68 -5.80 -13.26
CA CYS A 133 -15.37 -7.23 -13.15
C CYS A 133 -15.48 -7.97 -14.49
N ASP A 134 -16.17 -7.41 -15.47
CA ASP A 134 -16.28 -7.91 -16.83
C ASP A 134 -15.17 -7.38 -17.76
N GLY A 135 -14.26 -6.53 -17.24
CA GLY A 135 -13.11 -6.02 -17.99
C GLY A 135 -12.04 -7.09 -18.24
N ASP A 136 -11.08 -6.77 -19.10
CA ASP A 136 -10.03 -7.70 -19.52
C ASP A 136 -9.13 -8.15 -18.36
N ASP A 137 -8.76 -7.24 -17.45
CA ASP A 137 -7.92 -7.54 -16.29
C ASP A 137 -8.35 -6.77 -15.01
N PRO A 138 -9.46 -7.15 -14.39
CA PRO A 138 -9.92 -6.49 -13.16
C PRO A 138 -8.95 -6.66 -11.99
N LYS A 139 -8.17 -7.74 -11.95
CA LYS A 139 -7.17 -7.98 -10.91
C LYS A 139 -5.96 -7.05 -11.08
N GLY A 140 -5.48 -6.88 -12.30
CA GLY A 140 -4.39 -5.95 -12.62
C GLY A 140 -4.75 -4.52 -12.27
N LEU A 141 -5.95 -4.06 -12.63
CA LEU A 141 -6.45 -2.73 -12.28
C LEU A 141 -6.47 -2.49 -10.76
N LEU A 142 -6.93 -3.46 -9.97
CA LEU A 142 -6.92 -3.34 -8.50
C LEU A 142 -5.51 -3.35 -7.92
N THR A 143 -4.59 -4.11 -8.52
CA THR A 143 -3.19 -4.13 -8.10
C THR A 143 -2.54 -2.77 -8.38
N GLN A 144 -2.74 -2.24 -9.59
CA GLN A 144 -2.24 -0.91 -9.97
C GLN A 144 -2.82 0.19 -9.08
N TYR A 145 -4.13 0.19 -8.85
CA TYR A 145 -4.76 1.15 -7.94
C TYR A 145 -4.17 1.12 -6.53
N LYS A 146 -3.87 -0.08 -6.01
CA LYS A 146 -3.20 -0.21 -4.70
C LYS A 146 -1.81 0.43 -4.70
N GLU A 147 -1.05 0.26 -5.76
CA GLU A 147 0.28 0.86 -5.92
C GLU A 147 0.18 2.39 -6.03
N ASP A 148 -0.76 2.88 -6.84
CA ASP A 148 -1.00 4.32 -6.99
C ASP A 148 -1.44 4.95 -5.66
N MET A 149 -2.30 4.30 -4.87
CA MET A 149 -2.66 4.77 -3.52
C MET A 149 -1.51 4.70 -2.51
N GLN A 150 -0.52 3.82 -2.69
CA GLN A 150 0.73 3.86 -1.92
C GLN A 150 1.58 5.10 -2.29
N ALA A 151 1.62 5.46 -3.57
CA ALA A 151 2.29 6.69 -4.01
C ALA A 151 1.60 7.93 -3.42
N VAL A 152 0.26 8.01 -3.44
CA VAL A 152 -0.51 9.08 -2.76
C VAL A 152 -0.14 9.18 -1.29
N LYS A 153 -0.10 8.04 -0.58
CA LYS A 153 0.28 8.01 0.84
C LYS A 153 1.72 8.51 1.07
N SER A 154 2.65 8.18 0.19
CA SER A 154 4.04 8.67 0.28
C SER A 154 4.08 10.18 0.06
N ALA A 155 3.45 10.67 -0.99
CA ALA A 155 3.39 12.10 -1.29
C ALA A 155 2.75 12.91 -0.15
N LEU A 156 1.68 12.41 0.48
CA LEU A 156 1.07 13.04 1.67
C LEU A 156 2.03 13.10 2.87
N LYS A 157 2.89 12.10 3.05
CA LYS A 157 3.92 12.15 4.10
C LYS A 157 4.98 13.22 3.82
N ASP A 158 5.39 13.32 2.56
CA ASP A 158 6.37 14.29 2.15
C ASP A 158 5.81 15.71 2.28
N TYR A 159 4.55 15.92 1.87
CA TYR A 159 3.83 17.17 2.05
C TYR A 159 3.70 17.56 3.54
N ARG A 160 3.33 16.62 4.40
CA ARG A 160 3.33 16.85 5.86
C ARG A 160 4.71 17.24 6.39
N THR A 161 5.77 16.64 5.84
CA THR A 161 7.14 16.92 6.28
C THR A 161 7.57 18.32 5.89
N SER A 162 7.25 18.79 4.67
CA SER A 162 7.56 20.17 4.26
C SER A 162 6.86 21.19 5.15
N ILE A 163 5.57 20.99 5.47
CA ILE A 163 4.84 21.85 6.42
C ILE A 163 5.48 21.86 7.81
N LYS A 164 5.88 20.68 8.30
CA LYS A 164 6.60 20.59 9.58
C LYS A 164 7.91 21.38 9.56
N ASN A 165 8.65 21.35 8.45
CA ASN A 165 9.88 22.12 8.30
C ASN A 165 9.61 23.63 8.40
N LEU A 166 8.56 24.13 7.74
CA LEU A 166 8.13 25.52 7.87
C LEU A 166 7.78 25.88 9.32
N ILE A 167 6.97 25.04 10.00
CA ILE A 167 6.59 25.28 11.41
C ILE A 167 7.84 25.35 12.29
N VAL A 168 8.79 24.44 12.13
CA VAL A 168 10.02 24.42 12.91
C VAL A 168 10.85 25.66 12.66
N ALA A 169 11.02 26.07 11.40
CA ALA A 169 11.78 27.27 11.03
C ALA A 169 11.18 28.54 11.65
N VAL A 170 9.86 28.72 11.51
CA VAL A 170 9.13 29.85 12.10
C VAL A 170 9.21 29.85 13.64
N HIS A 171 9.09 28.68 14.27
CA HIS A 171 9.21 28.56 15.73
C HIS A 171 10.64 28.87 16.22
N THR A 172 11.65 28.44 15.48
CA THR A 172 13.06 28.71 15.83
C THR A 172 13.36 30.22 15.76
N ALA A 173 12.89 30.89 14.71
CA ALA A 173 13.08 32.34 14.56
C ALA A 173 12.47 33.15 15.74
N VAL A 174 11.37 32.67 16.33
CA VAL A 174 10.77 33.30 17.55
C VAL A 174 11.60 32.97 18.81
N GLY A 175 12.10 31.73 18.91
CA GLY A 175 12.80 31.25 20.14
C GLY A 175 14.19 31.81 20.32
N GLU A 176 14.91 32.14 19.26
CA GLU A 176 16.27 32.69 19.32
C GLU A 176 16.29 34.06 20.02
N LYS A 177 15.33 34.94 19.73
CA LYS A 177 15.26 36.28 20.35
C LYS A 177 14.95 36.24 21.84
N THR A 178 14.16 35.27 22.27
CA THR A 178 13.80 35.11 23.70
C THR A 178 15.06 34.75 24.54
N GLN A 179 16.09 34.19 23.95
CA GLN A 179 17.35 33.86 24.61
C GLN A 179 18.32 35.06 24.63
N GLU A 180 18.28 35.91 23.61
CA GLU A 180 19.11 37.13 23.59
C GLU A 180 18.62 38.15 24.62
N GLU A 181 17.32 38.39 24.75
CA GLU A 181 16.71 39.29 25.72
C GLU A 181 16.92 38.86 27.20
N ASN A 182 17.09 37.55 27.45
CA ASN A 182 17.32 37.03 28.80
C ASN A 182 18.81 37.04 29.22
N ASN A 183 19.75 37.40 28.31
CA ASN A 183 21.17 37.43 28.54
C ASN A 183 21.75 38.87 28.66
N GLU A 184 20.91 39.92 28.55
CA GLU A 184 21.25 41.31 28.85
C GLU A 184 20.79 41.70 30.26
#